data_04125526e7749a1e64f3f9dec4709bbc
#
_entry.id   04125526e7749a1e64f3f9dec4709bbc
#
_cell.length_a   1.000
_cell.length_b   1.000
_cell.length_c   1.000
_cell.angle_alpha   90.00
_cell.angle_beta   90.00
_cell.angle_gamma   90.00
#
_symmetry.space_group_name_H-M   'P 1'
#
loop_
_entity.id
_entity.type
_entity.pdbx_description
1 polymer ?
#
loop_
_entity_poly.entity_id
_entity_poly.type
_entity_poly.pdbx_seq_one_letter_code
_entity_poly.pdbx_strand_id
1 'polypeptide(L)'
;CTNAQFYGCMRIGSGDNYLNPTTSARLRTVNSFSFKYGKVEIRAKMPRGDWIWPAMWMLPRKNAYNGWPASGEIDICESRGNRDLSMNGVQIGEQQISQTLHFGPFFPVNGYESAHFEINNPAGYGADFHLYGLEWTPDYIKLSVDNTVTGTLTPTSDKGFFGIHPFEQQIDMATVEHPWQPEKGATKMAPFDQEFYLILNVAVGGTNGFFPDAATPGKPWANTSPVAFRDFWNGRAQWYPTWQGDDSALQIDYIKVWSI
;
A
#
# COMPACT_ATOMS: atom_id res chain seq x y z
N CYS A 1 1.95 -12.21 -18.17
CA CYS A 1 3.02 -11.35 -17.67
C CYS A 1 2.68 -9.88 -17.93
N THR A 2 2.79 -9.02 -16.93
CA THR A 2 2.39 -7.61 -17.00
C THR A 2 3.59 -6.64 -17.00
N ASN A 3 4.79 -7.12 -16.71
CA ASN A 3 6.01 -6.32 -16.70
C ASN A 3 7.24 -7.16 -17.05
N ALA A 4 7.90 -6.83 -18.16
CA ALA A 4 9.12 -7.49 -18.61
C ALA A 4 10.40 -6.92 -17.97
N GLN A 5 10.32 -5.76 -17.29
CA GLN A 5 11.49 -5.16 -16.65
C GLN A 5 12.04 -6.09 -15.57
N PHE A 6 13.35 -6.04 -15.37
CA PHE A 6 14.06 -6.86 -14.38
C PHE A 6 13.78 -8.37 -14.54
N TYR A 7 13.61 -8.83 -15.78
CA TYR A 7 13.27 -10.24 -16.09
C TYR A 7 11.95 -10.72 -15.44
N GLY A 8 10.99 -9.83 -15.23
CA GLY A 8 9.73 -10.14 -14.57
C GLY A 8 8.85 -11.14 -15.29
N CYS A 9 9.04 -11.34 -16.61
CA CYS A 9 8.27 -12.28 -17.42
C CYS A 9 8.94 -13.64 -17.60
N MET A 10 10.25 -13.72 -17.46
CA MET A 10 11.00 -14.97 -17.60
C MET A 10 12.29 -14.89 -16.79
N ARG A 11 12.50 -15.87 -15.91
CA ARG A 11 13.75 -16.06 -15.19
C ARG A 11 14.22 -17.49 -15.34
N ILE A 12 15.54 -17.67 -15.47
CA ILE A 12 16.19 -18.98 -15.48
C ILE A 12 17.05 -19.05 -14.22
N GLY A 13 16.81 -20.07 -13.39
CA GLY A 13 17.62 -20.31 -12.20
C GLY A 13 19.02 -20.81 -12.57
N SER A 14 20.03 -20.35 -11.83
CA SER A 14 21.41 -20.83 -11.90
C SER A 14 22.03 -20.79 -10.51
N GLY A 15 23.31 -21.15 -10.36
CA GLY A 15 23.97 -21.16 -9.06
C GLY A 15 23.90 -19.85 -8.30
N ASP A 16 23.93 -18.72 -9.02
CA ASP A 16 23.90 -17.37 -8.43
C ASP A 16 22.60 -16.60 -8.72
N ASN A 17 21.74 -17.11 -9.61
CA ASN A 17 20.48 -16.48 -9.98
C ASN A 17 19.30 -17.25 -9.38
N TYR A 18 18.89 -16.85 -8.19
CA TYR A 18 17.73 -17.43 -7.50
C TYR A 18 16.43 -17.00 -8.19
N LEU A 19 15.55 -17.98 -8.41
CA LEU A 19 14.16 -17.68 -8.79
C LEU A 19 13.44 -17.06 -7.61
N ASN A 20 12.29 -16.38 -7.89
CA ASN A 20 11.44 -15.89 -6.81
C ASN A 20 11.04 -17.07 -5.91
N PRO A 21 11.34 -17.01 -4.60
CA PRO A 21 11.17 -18.17 -3.71
C PRO A 21 9.71 -18.49 -3.40
N THR A 22 8.78 -17.61 -3.77
CA THR A 22 7.35 -17.75 -3.52
C THR A 22 6.53 -17.34 -4.74
N THR A 23 5.33 -17.90 -4.86
CA THR A 23 4.31 -17.46 -5.80
C THR A 23 3.14 -16.86 -5.03
N SER A 24 2.51 -15.85 -5.59
CA SER A 24 1.35 -15.18 -5.01
C SER A 24 0.42 -14.66 -6.10
N ALA A 25 -0.60 -13.92 -5.71
CA ALA A 25 -1.59 -13.37 -6.63
C ALA A 25 -1.70 -11.85 -6.50
N ARG A 26 -1.99 -11.20 -7.64
CA ARG A 26 -2.43 -9.81 -7.72
C ARG A 26 -3.62 -9.72 -8.67
N LEU A 27 -4.77 -9.34 -8.13
CA LEU A 27 -5.99 -9.10 -8.87
C LEU A 27 -6.17 -7.60 -9.07
N ARG A 28 -6.73 -7.19 -10.21
CA ARG A 28 -6.98 -5.78 -10.49
C ARG A 28 -8.17 -5.60 -11.43
N THR A 29 -8.92 -4.54 -11.22
CA THR A 29 -10.14 -4.25 -12.00
C THR A 29 -9.91 -3.29 -13.17
N VAL A 30 -8.67 -2.98 -13.53
CA VAL A 30 -8.31 -1.95 -14.52
C VAL A 30 -9.02 -2.10 -15.88
N ASN A 31 -9.32 -3.34 -16.30
CA ASN A 31 -9.97 -3.64 -17.57
C ASN A 31 -11.50 -3.84 -17.45
N SER A 32 -12.04 -3.91 -16.23
CA SER A 32 -13.44 -4.25 -15.99
C SER A 32 -14.20 -3.18 -15.22
N PHE A 33 -13.56 -2.51 -14.25
CA PHE A 33 -14.24 -1.55 -13.39
C PHE A 33 -13.27 -0.49 -12.87
N SER A 34 -13.62 0.76 -13.07
CA SER A 34 -12.98 1.94 -12.49
C SER A 34 -14.05 2.98 -12.18
N PHE A 35 -13.80 3.84 -11.21
CA PHE A 35 -14.73 4.89 -10.81
C PHE A 35 -13.97 6.09 -10.28
N LYS A 36 -14.65 7.23 -10.27
CA LYS A 36 -14.21 8.45 -9.61
C LYS A 36 -15.26 8.86 -8.60
N TYR A 37 -14.83 9.03 -7.35
CA TYR A 37 -15.66 9.30 -6.19
C TYR A 37 -16.64 8.16 -5.88
N GLY A 38 -16.86 7.93 -4.63
CA GLY A 38 -17.72 6.85 -4.15
C GLY A 38 -17.34 6.39 -2.76
N LYS A 39 -18.11 5.46 -2.25
CA LYS A 39 -17.82 4.74 -1.02
C LYS A 39 -17.41 3.32 -1.36
N VAL A 40 -16.30 2.86 -0.77
CA VAL A 40 -15.83 1.45 -0.86
C VAL A 40 -15.90 0.84 0.52
N GLU A 41 -16.37 -0.40 0.59
CA GLU A 41 -16.30 -1.24 1.78
C GLU A 41 -15.79 -2.62 1.38
N ILE A 42 -14.71 -3.05 2.02
CA ILE A 42 -14.12 -4.36 1.81
C ILE A 42 -14.22 -5.13 3.13
N ARG A 43 -14.91 -6.27 3.12
CA ARG A 43 -14.91 -7.18 4.26
C ARG A 43 -13.86 -8.25 4.03
N ALA A 44 -12.79 -8.20 4.82
CA ALA A 44 -11.64 -9.08 4.63
C ALA A 44 -11.01 -9.50 5.97
N LYS A 45 -10.35 -10.66 5.94
CA LYS A 45 -9.49 -11.16 7.02
C LYS A 45 -8.05 -11.18 6.52
N MET A 46 -7.14 -10.53 7.27
CA MET A 46 -5.73 -10.43 6.89
C MET A 46 -5.03 -11.78 7.01
N PRO A 47 -4.06 -12.08 6.14
CA PRO A 47 -3.26 -13.29 6.24
C PRO A 47 -2.33 -13.24 7.44
N ARG A 48 -2.04 -14.41 8.00
CA ARG A 48 -1.05 -14.64 9.04
C ARG A 48 0.11 -15.45 8.50
N GLY A 49 1.30 -15.01 8.80
CA GLY A 49 2.55 -15.65 8.37
C GLY A 49 3.65 -14.62 8.18
N ASP A 50 4.87 -14.98 8.56
CA ASP A 50 5.98 -14.05 8.54
C ASP A 50 6.28 -13.56 7.12
N TRP A 51 6.49 -12.25 7.03
CA TRP A 51 6.90 -11.53 5.81
C TRP A 51 5.85 -11.53 4.70
N ILE A 52 4.59 -11.85 5.02
CA ILE A 52 3.44 -11.68 4.13
C ILE A 52 2.98 -10.22 4.22
N TRP A 53 2.74 -9.62 3.06
CA TRP A 53 2.31 -8.22 2.90
C TRP A 53 1.04 -8.15 2.07
N PRO A 54 -0.13 -8.26 2.69
CA PRO A 54 -1.40 -8.03 2.02
C PRO A 54 -1.63 -6.55 1.75
N ALA A 55 -2.27 -6.24 0.63
CA ALA A 55 -2.70 -4.90 0.29
C ALA A 55 -4.03 -4.89 -0.46
N MET A 56 -4.92 -3.96 -0.08
CA MET A 56 -6.16 -3.61 -0.76
C MET A 56 -6.10 -2.12 -1.07
N TRP A 57 -5.94 -1.77 -2.33
CA TRP A 57 -5.53 -0.44 -2.75
C TRP A 57 -6.04 -0.05 -4.13
N MET A 58 -5.75 1.16 -4.56
CA MET A 58 -6.23 1.70 -5.82
C MET A 58 -5.13 2.51 -6.53
N LEU A 59 -5.08 2.37 -7.85
CA LEU A 59 -4.27 3.22 -8.74
C LEU A 59 -5.16 3.92 -9.76
N PRO A 60 -4.71 5.06 -10.30
CA PRO A 60 -5.41 5.74 -11.36
C PRO A 60 -5.46 4.87 -12.63
N ARG A 61 -6.62 4.85 -13.30
CA ARG A 61 -6.76 4.17 -14.59
C ARG A 61 -5.89 4.77 -15.67
N LYS A 62 -5.69 6.08 -15.60
CA LYS A 62 -4.78 6.84 -16.45
C LYS A 62 -3.89 7.70 -15.57
N ASN A 63 -2.65 7.85 -15.95
CA ASN A 63 -1.73 8.75 -15.25
C ASN A 63 -1.95 10.20 -15.74
N ALA A 64 -3.07 10.82 -15.33
CA ALA A 64 -3.47 12.14 -15.80
C ALA A 64 -2.43 13.23 -15.43
N TYR A 65 -1.67 13.03 -14.37
CA TYR A 65 -0.67 13.95 -13.85
C TYR A 65 0.76 13.40 -13.93
N ASN A 66 1.06 12.66 -15.00
CA ASN A 66 2.31 11.92 -15.19
C ASN A 66 2.43 10.65 -14.30
N GLY A 67 3.67 10.22 -14.03
CA GLY A 67 3.94 9.00 -13.28
C GLY A 67 3.61 9.11 -11.80
N TRP A 68 3.84 8.03 -11.09
CA TRP A 68 3.74 7.96 -9.64
C TRP A 68 4.84 8.84 -8.97
N PRO A 69 4.54 9.54 -7.86
CA PRO A 69 3.26 9.61 -7.15
C PRO A 69 2.34 10.77 -7.63
N ALA A 70 2.68 11.46 -8.74
CA ALA A 70 1.94 12.65 -9.19
C ALA A 70 0.50 12.34 -9.64
N SER A 71 0.22 11.12 -10.04
CA SER A 71 -1.14 10.67 -10.39
C SER A 71 -1.89 9.98 -9.23
N GLY A 72 -1.27 9.88 -8.06
CA GLY A 72 -1.90 9.38 -6.83
C GLY A 72 -1.90 7.85 -6.68
N GLU A 73 -2.08 7.41 -5.42
CA GLU A 73 -2.35 6.03 -5.00
C GLU A 73 -3.16 6.09 -3.71
N ILE A 74 -4.13 5.19 -3.54
CA ILE A 74 -4.98 5.10 -2.34
C ILE A 74 -4.84 3.69 -1.78
N ASP A 75 -4.17 3.55 -0.63
CA ASP A 75 -4.07 2.28 0.07
C ASP A 75 -5.17 2.23 1.13
N ILE A 76 -6.23 1.46 0.83
CA ILE A 76 -7.36 1.28 1.74
C ILE A 76 -6.92 0.46 2.95
N CYS A 77 -6.03 -0.51 2.76
CA CYS A 77 -5.44 -1.28 3.84
C CYS A 77 -4.18 -1.99 3.39
N GLU A 78 -3.13 -1.87 4.20
CA GLU A 78 -1.94 -2.70 4.16
C GLU A 78 -1.66 -3.26 5.54
N SER A 79 -1.05 -4.44 5.61
CA SER A 79 -0.65 -5.07 6.87
C SER A 79 0.58 -5.95 6.69
N ARG A 80 1.13 -6.42 7.80
CA ARG A 80 2.18 -7.45 7.85
C ARG A 80 1.62 -8.67 8.53
N GLY A 81 1.80 -9.83 7.92
CA GLY A 81 1.24 -11.09 8.43
C GLY A 81 1.95 -11.67 9.67
N ASN A 82 3.06 -11.08 10.08
CA ASN A 82 3.83 -11.55 11.23
C ASN A 82 3.01 -11.51 12.52
N ARG A 83 2.92 -12.61 13.24
CA ARG A 83 2.20 -12.66 14.52
C ARG A 83 2.93 -11.98 15.66
N ASP A 84 4.25 -11.95 15.58
CA ASP A 84 5.13 -11.37 16.60
C ASP A 84 6.21 -10.52 15.91
N LEU A 85 5.84 -9.32 15.55
CA LEU A 85 6.77 -8.34 14.97
C LEU A 85 6.57 -6.99 15.65
N SER A 86 7.63 -6.52 16.29
CA SER A 86 7.57 -5.24 17.00
C SER A 86 8.71 -4.31 16.60
N MET A 87 8.48 -3.03 16.73
CA MET A 87 9.50 -1.98 16.61
C MET A 87 9.27 -0.93 17.68
N ASN A 88 10.31 -0.60 18.45
CA ASN A 88 10.24 0.36 19.56
C ASN A 88 9.12 0.05 20.58
N GLY A 89 8.84 -1.25 20.82
CA GLY A 89 7.81 -1.70 21.75
C GLY A 89 6.38 -1.69 21.19
N VAL A 90 6.18 -1.29 19.94
CA VAL A 90 4.89 -1.32 19.26
C VAL A 90 4.80 -2.58 18.39
N GLN A 91 3.68 -3.31 18.48
CA GLN A 91 3.39 -4.42 17.58
C GLN A 91 3.04 -3.85 16.20
N ILE A 92 3.83 -4.20 15.18
CA ILE A 92 3.70 -3.75 13.79
C ILE A 92 3.37 -4.91 12.84
N GLY A 93 3.10 -6.10 13.36
CA GLY A 93 2.71 -7.28 12.59
C GLY A 93 1.22 -7.29 12.27
N GLU A 94 0.56 -8.45 12.43
CA GLU A 94 -0.87 -8.61 12.15
C GLU A 94 -1.78 -7.77 13.04
N GLN A 95 -1.23 -7.22 14.13
CA GLN A 95 -1.93 -6.32 15.03
C GLN A 95 -2.03 -4.89 14.48
N GLN A 96 -1.30 -4.57 13.42
CA GLN A 96 -1.30 -3.26 12.82
C GLN A 96 -1.75 -3.32 11.36
N ILE A 97 -2.60 -2.37 10.99
CA ILE A 97 -2.81 -2.01 9.58
C ILE A 97 -2.39 -0.57 9.35
N SER A 98 -2.07 -0.24 8.12
CA SER A 98 -1.93 1.13 7.66
C SER A 98 -2.89 1.44 6.52
N GLN A 99 -3.29 2.72 6.46
CA GLN A 99 -4.08 3.32 5.39
C GLN A 99 -3.33 4.56 4.92
N THR A 100 -3.07 4.66 3.62
CA THR A 100 -2.13 5.67 3.11
C THR A 100 -2.64 6.30 1.81
N LEU A 101 -2.37 7.60 1.64
CA LEU A 101 -2.46 8.22 0.32
C LEU A 101 -1.06 8.62 -0.14
N HIS A 102 -0.69 8.21 -1.36
CA HIS A 102 0.53 8.65 -2.01
C HIS A 102 0.21 9.73 -3.04
N PHE A 103 0.87 10.86 -2.90
CA PHE A 103 0.74 12.01 -3.79
C PHE A 103 2.00 12.87 -3.73
N GLY A 104 2.37 13.50 -4.81
CA GLY A 104 3.57 14.34 -4.84
C GLY A 104 3.94 14.72 -6.27
N PRO A 105 4.84 15.69 -6.45
CA PRO A 105 5.17 16.22 -7.77
C PRO A 105 5.91 15.21 -8.66
N PHE A 106 6.78 14.40 -8.09
CA PHE A 106 7.58 13.38 -8.80
C PHE A 106 8.30 12.48 -7.78
N PHE A 107 8.69 11.28 -8.18
CA PHE A 107 9.53 10.40 -7.35
C PHE A 107 10.96 10.99 -7.20
N PRO A 108 11.54 11.04 -5.97
CA PRO A 108 11.04 10.40 -4.73
C PRO A 108 10.18 11.33 -3.83
N VAL A 109 9.80 12.51 -4.27
CA VAL A 109 9.04 13.50 -3.48
C VAL A 109 7.58 13.02 -3.35
N ASN A 110 7.18 12.67 -2.12
CA ASN A 110 5.92 12.03 -1.84
C ASN A 110 5.36 12.49 -0.50
N GLY A 111 4.13 12.98 -0.49
CA GLY A 111 3.44 13.52 0.68
C GLY A 111 2.80 12.48 1.60
N TYR A 112 3.09 11.20 1.43
CA TYR A 112 2.46 10.12 2.18
C TYR A 112 2.58 10.28 3.70
N GLU A 113 3.65 10.84 4.22
CA GLU A 113 3.83 11.05 5.67
C GLU A 113 2.72 11.91 6.30
N SER A 114 2.15 12.83 5.53
CA SER A 114 1.00 13.65 5.97
C SER A 114 -0.35 12.97 5.75
N ALA A 115 -0.37 11.74 5.22
CA ALA A 115 -1.57 11.02 4.83
C ALA A 115 -1.47 9.51 5.13
N HIS A 116 -0.74 9.15 6.19
CA HIS A 116 -0.51 7.80 6.64
C HIS A 116 -1.11 7.60 8.04
N PHE A 117 -1.99 6.62 8.17
CA PHE A 117 -2.72 6.33 9.39
C PHE A 117 -2.48 4.89 9.79
N GLU A 118 -1.83 4.69 10.94
CA GLU A 118 -1.61 3.36 11.53
C GLU A 118 -2.63 3.09 12.62
N ILE A 119 -3.22 1.91 12.60
CA ILE A 119 -4.25 1.49 13.55
C ILE A 119 -3.87 0.14 14.12
N ASN A 120 -3.81 0.06 15.46
CA ASN A 120 -3.48 -1.15 16.18
C ASN A 120 -4.72 -1.79 16.82
N ASN A 121 -4.84 -3.10 16.62
CA ASN A 121 -5.80 -3.96 17.30
C ASN A 121 -5.04 -5.09 18.00
N PRO A 122 -5.03 -5.16 19.35
CA PRO A 122 -4.31 -6.20 20.08
C PRO A 122 -4.76 -7.64 19.74
N ALA A 123 -6.00 -7.83 19.28
CA ALA A 123 -6.49 -9.12 18.83
C ALA A 123 -5.96 -9.56 17.46
N GLY A 124 -5.37 -8.61 16.71
CA GLY A 124 -4.92 -8.79 15.34
C GLY A 124 -6.05 -8.70 14.32
N TYR A 125 -5.68 -8.39 13.08
CA TYR A 125 -6.60 -8.31 11.93
C TYR A 125 -6.69 -9.63 11.14
N GLY A 126 -5.91 -10.61 11.54
CA GLY A 126 -5.93 -11.96 10.97
C GLY A 126 -6.79 -12.97 11.77
N ALA A 127 -7.40 -12.56 12.89
CA ALA A 127 -8.25 -13.44 13.70
C ALA A 127 -9.65 -13.59 13.14
N ASP A 128 -10.23 -12.51 12.63
CA ASP A 128 -11.59 -12.45 12.10
C ASP A 128 -11.67 -11.49 10.92
N PHE A 129 -12.85 -11.43 10.29
CA PHE A 129 -13.15 -10.46 9.24
C PHE A 129 -13.41 -9.08 9.80
N HIS A 130 -12.76 -8.08 9.21
CA HIS A 130 -12.93 -6.66 9.51
C HIS A 130 -13.45 -5.91 8.30
N LEU A 131 -14.03 -4.72 8.53
CA LEU A 131 -14.53 -3.83 7.48
C LEU A 131 -13.51 -2.71 7.22
N TYR A 132 -12.98 -2.65 6.01
CA TYR A 132 -12.07 -1.60 5.57
C TYR A 132 -12.81 -0.65 4.64
N GLY A 133 -12.87 0.62 5.01
CA GLY A 133 -13.71 1.61 4.35
C GLY A 133 -12.94 2.78 3.75
N LEU A 134 -13.40 3.22 2.58
CA LEU A 134 -13.01 4.45 1.92
C LEU A 134 -14.30 5.23 1.56
N GLU A 135 -14.37 6.51 1.94
CA GLU A 135 -15.36 7.47 1.43
C GLU A 135 -14.59 8.58 0.72
N TRP A 136 -14.74 8.63 -0.58
CA TRP A 136 -13.98 9.50 -1.46
C TRP A 136 -14.92 10.40 -2.27
N THR A 137 -14.88 11.70 -1.97
CA THR A 137 -15.79 12.71 -2.47
C THR A 137 -15.03 13.82 -3.22
N PRO A 138 -15.72 14.76 -3.88
CA PRO A 138 -15.09 15.96 -4.40
C PRO A 138 -14.49 16.90 -3.34
N ASP A 139 -14.75 16.63 -2.07
CA ASP A 139 -14.36 17.52 -0.97
C ASP A 139 -13.38 16.94 0.01
N TYR A 140 -13.37 15.61 0.18
CA TYR A 140 -12.52 14.92 1.14
C TYR A 140 -12.31 13.45 0.78
N ILE A 141 -11.28 12.85 1.38
CA ILE A 141 -11.08 11.40 1.48
C ILE A 141 -11.11 11.02 2.95
N LYS A 142 -11.96 10.05 3.29
CA LYS A 142 -12.09 9.51 4.63
C LYS A 142 -11.83 8.00 4.62
N LEU A 143 -11.00 7.54 5.53
CA LEU A 143 -10.65 6.15 5.72
C LEU A 143 -11.25 5.64 7.04
N SER A 144 -11.59 4.35 7.09
CA SER A 144 -12.19 3.76 8.29
C SER A 144 -11.86 2.28 8.43
N VAL A 145 -11.94 1.78 9.67
CA VAL A 145 -11.89 0.35 10.02
C VAL A 145 -13.04 0.06 10.97
N ASP A 146 -13.82 -0.98 10.69
CA ASP A 146 -14.97 -1.40 11.51
C ASP A 146 -15.92 -0.22 11.84
N ASN A 147 -16.20 0.61 10.84
CA ASN A 147 -17.01 1.84 10.91
C ASN A 147 -16.40 2.96 11.78
N THR A 148 -15.21 2.79 12.32
CA THR A 148 -14.50 3.86 13.01
C THR A 148 -13.61 4.63 12.03
N VAL A 149 -13.79 5.95 11.93
CA VAL A 149 -12.94 6.81 11.09
C VAL A 149 -11.53 6.82 11.65
N THR A 150 -10.56 6.50 10.80
CA THR A 150 -9.13 6.41 11.12
C THR A 150 -8.36 7.62 10.62
N GLY A 151 -8.79 8.19 9.48
CA GLY A 151 -8.20 9.37 8.90
C GLY A 151 -9.17 10.12 8.00
N THR A 152 -9.00 11.43 7.94
CA THR A 152 -9.74 12.29 7.00
C THR A 152 -8.80 13.34 6.43
N LEU A 153 -8.77 13.46 5.12
CA LEU A 153 -8.01 14.47 4.39
C LEU A 153 -8.97 15.37 3.63
N THR A 154 -8.93 16.66 3.96
CA THR A 154 -9.78 17.69 3.37
C THR A 154 -8.88 18.77 2.76
N PRO A 155 -8.58 18.68 1.45
CA PRO A 155 -7.75 19.68 0.79
C PRO A 155 -8.47 21.02 0.70
N THR A 156 -7.70 22.11 0.84
CA THR A 156 -8.24 23.48 0.74
C THR A 156 -8.51 23.85 -0.70
N SER A 157 -9.36 24.88 -0.90
CA SER A 157 -9.74 25.33 -2.26
C SER A 157 -8.60 26.01 -3.02
N ASP A 158 -7.64 26.59 -2.31
CA ASP A 158 -6.52 27.37 -2.88
C ASP A 158 -5.29 26.52 -3.21
N LYS A 159 -5.00 25.48 -2.42
CA LYS A 159 -3.78 24.68 -2.57
C LYS A 159 -4.04 23.20 -2.85
N GLY A 160 -5.28 22.72 -2.67
CA GLY A 160 -5.60 21.31 -2.84
C GLY A 160 -4.72 20.38 -2.01
N PHE A 161 -4.44 19.20 -2.53
CA PHE A 161 -3.52 18.23 -1.89
C PHE A 161 -2.06 18.73 -1.82
N PHE A 162 -1.66 19.66 -2.70
CA PHE A 162 -0.32 20.24 -2.64
C PHE A 162 -0.09 21.02 -1.33
N GLY A 163 -1.13 21.57 -0.73
CA GLY A 163 -1.05 22.27 0.56
C GLY A 163 -1.07 21.36 1.79
N ILE A 164 -1.27 20.05 1.63
CA ILE A 164 -1.31 19.11 2.76
C ILE A 164 0.09 18.74 3.27
N HIS A 165 1.08 18.74 2.37
CA HIS A 165 2.45 18.33 2.70
C HIS A 165 3.47 19.42 2.32
N PRO A 166 4.47 19.70 3.19
CA PRO A 166 5.51 20.69 2.91
C PRO A 166 6.62 20.11 1.99
N PHE A 167 6.32 19.93 0.70
CA PHE A 167 7.21 19.29 -0.26
C PHE A 167 8.60 19.92 -0.38
N GLU A 168 8.71 21.24 -0.19
CA GLU A 168 9.97 21.97 -0.23
C GLU A 168 10.96 21.51 0.84
N GLN A 169 10.48 20.91 1.93
CA GLN A 169 11.32 20.40 3.00
C GLN A 169 11.92 19.01 2.71
N GLN A 170 11.37 18.29 1.74
CA GLN A 170 11.86 16.95 1.37
C GLN A 170 13.09 16.99 0.44
N ILE A 171 13.26 18.11 -0.27
CA ILE A 171 14.37 18.31 -1.20
C ILE A 171 14.91 19.73 -1.04
N ASP A 172 16.24 19.89 -1.19
CA ASP A 172 16.90 21.19 -1.17
C ASP A 172 16.63 21.94 -2.50
N MET A 173 15.37 22.31 -2.70
CA MET A 173 14.92 23.13 -3.84
C MET A 173 14.14 24.33 -3.33
N ALA A 174 14.50 25.50 -3.80
CA ALA A 174 13.85 26.75 -3.40
C ALA A 174 12.36 26.80 -3.78
N THR A 175 11.95 26.06 -4.81
CA THR A 175 10.56 25.91 -5.23
C THR A 175 10.30 24.52 -5.83
N VAL A 176 9.20 23.89 -5.41
CA VAL A 176 8.69 22.67 -6.04
C VAL A 176 7.51 23.06 -6.92
N GLU A 177 7.57 22.73 -8.21
CA GLU A 177 6.47 23.01 -9.12
C GLU A 177 5.23 22.23 -8.71
N HIS A 178 4.11 22.93 -8.57
CA HIS A 178 2.82 22.35 -8.29
C HIS A 178 2.29 21.58 -9.53
N PRO A 179 2.18 20.24 -9.49
CA PRO A 179 1.83 19.46 -10.69
C PRO A 179 0.34 19.56 -11.05
N TRP A 180 -0.52 19.91 -10.10
CA TRP A 180 -1.98 19.90 -10.23
C TRP A 180 -2.49 21.32 -10.38
N GLN A 181 -2.37 21.87 -11.59
CA GLN A 181 -2.70 23.27 -11.88
C GLN A 181 -4.17 23.42 -12.31
N PRO A 182 -4.97 24.28 -11.63
CA PRO A 182 -6.38 24.46 -11.97
C PRO A 182 -6.64 24.90 -13.41
N GLU A 183 -5.74 25.70 -14.00
CA GLU A 183 -5.81 26.13 -15.40
C GLU A 183 -5.64 24.98 -16.39
N LYS A 184 -5.13 23.84 -15.95
CA LYS A 184 -5.04 22.56 -16.69
C LYS A 184 -6.19 21.61 -16.37
N GLY A 185 -7.19 22.07 -15.61
CA GLY A 185 -8.40 21.30 -15.29
C GLY A 185 -8.31 20.47 -14.01
N ALA A 186 -7.25 20.60 -13.21
CA ALA A 186 -7.14 19.94 -11.92
C ALA A 186 -8.07 20.60 -10.90
N THR A 187 -8.73 19.77 -10.10
CA THR A 187 -9.55 20.21 -8.95
C THR A 187 -8.71 20.23 -7.67
N LYS A 188 -9.27 20.76 -6.58
CA LYS A 188 -8.62 20.67 -5.25
C LYS A 188 -8.33 19.22 -4.82
N MET A 189 -9.04 18.25 -5.38
CA MET A 189 -8.86 16.84 -5.10
C MET A 189 -7.74 16.18 -5.92
N ALA A 190 -7.14 16.87 -6.88
CA ALA A 190 -6.03 16.30 -7.63
C ALA A 190 -4.86 15.90 -6.68
N PRO A 191 -4.28 14.72 -6.89
CA PRO A 191 -4.41 13.79 -8.04
C PRO A 191 -5.61 12.82 -7.97
N PHE A 192 -6.42 12.89 -6.92
CA PHE A 192 -7.55 12.00 -6.68
C PHE A 192 -8.86 12.48 -7.33
N ASP A 193 -8.79 13.21 -8.42
CA ASP A 193 -9.93 13.72 -9.20
C ASP A 193 -10.10 13.04 -10.55
N GLN A 194 -9.59 11.82 -10.68
CA GLN A 194 -9.66 10.98 -11.86
C GLN A 194 -10.18 9.57 -11.50
N GLU A 195 -10.42 8.72 -12.50
CA GLU A 195 -10.83 7.34 -12.25
C GLU A 195 -9.70 6.50 -11.69
N PHE A 196 -10.00 5.75 -10.62
CA PHE A 196 -9.14 4.74 -10.02
C PHE A 196 -9.75 3.35 -10.16
N TYR A 197 -8.92 2.33 -10.16
CA TYR A 197 -9.30 0.92 -10.15
C TYR A 197 -8.76 0.21 -8.92
N LEU A 198 -9.45 -0.85 -8.49
CA LEU A 198 -9.08 -1.64 -7.32
C LEU A 198 -7.96 -2.64 -7.65
N ILE A 199 -7.10 -2.85 -6.67
CA ILE A 199 -6.04 -3.85 -6.67
C ILE A 199 -6.05 -4.58 -5.34
N LEU A 200 -5.93 -5.91 -5.41
CA LEU A 200 -5.85 -6.81 -4.26
C LEU A 200 -4.64 -7.69 -4.47
N ASN A 201 -3.72 -7.71 -3.54
CA ASN A 201 -2.55 -8.59 -3.65
C ASN A 201 -2.03 -9.00 -2.28
N VAL A 202 -1.22 -10.05 -2.32
CA VAL A 202 -0.38 -10.47 -1.21
C VAL A 202 1.06 -10.44 -1.72
N ALA A 203 1.83 -9.43 -1.34
CA ALA A 203 3.26 -9.40 -1.58
C ALA A 203 3.98 -10.23 -0.50
N VAL A 204 5.26 -10.52 -0.73
CA VAL A 204 6.09 -11.26 0.21
C VAL A 204 7.47 -10.61 0.29
N GLY A 205 7.89 -10.26 1.50
CA GLY A 205 9.16 -9.60 1.73
C GLY A 205 9.22 -8.19 1.13
N GLY A 206 10.40 -7.82 0.65
CA GLY A 206 10.67 -6.52 0.05
C GLY A 206 11.87 -5.82 0.68
N THR A 207 12.46 -4.89 -0.06
CA THR A 207 13.66 -4.13 0.34
C THR A 207 13.41 -2.62 0.43
N ASN A 208 12.13 -2.21 0.35
CA ASN A 208 11.72 -0.80 0.37
C ASN A 208 11.52 -0.22 1.78
N GLY A 209 11.79 -1.02 2.84
CA GLY A 209 11.61 -0.60 4.22
C GLY A 209 10.25 -0.95 4.85
N PHE A 210 9.30 -1.49 4.10
CA PHE A 210 8.00 -1.92 4.66
C PHE A 210 8.18 -2.89 5.83
N PHE A 211 9.13 -3.82 5.72
CA PHE A 211 9.66 -4.58 6.85
C PHE A 211 10.96 -3.91 7.35
N PRO A 212 10.93 -3.16 8.47
CA PRO A 212 12.11 -2.45 8.95
C PRO A 212 13.24 -3.40 9.38
N ASP A 213 14.50 -3.03 9.13
CA ASP A 213 15.65 -3.81 9.58
C ASP A 213 15.80 -3.83 11.11
N ALA A 214 15.26 -2.80 11.79
CA ALA A 214 15.28 -2.68 13.25
C ALA A 214 14.15 -3.43 13.98
N ALA A 215 13.23 -4.06 13.24
CA ALA A 215 12.11 -4.81 13.84
C ALA A 215 12.59 -6.10 14.51
N THR A 216 11.84 -6.53 15.51
CA THR A 216 12.12 -7.76 16.28
C THR A 216 10.88 -8.69 16.24
N PRO A 217 11.04 -9.99 15.92
CA PRO A 217 12.28 -10.65 15.50
C PRO A 217 12.82 -10.12 14.17
N GLY A 218 14.13 -10.18 13.98
CA GLY A 218 14.81 -9.72 12.77
C GLY A 218 14.46 -10.59 11.56
N LYS A 219 14.31 -9.95 10.40
CA LYS A 219 14.11 -10.63 9.13
C LYS A 219 15.40 -11.25 8.60
N PRO A 220 15.35 -12.32 7.78
CA PRO A 220 16.55 -13.00 7.28
C PRO A 220 17.31 -12.22 6.18
N TRP A 221 16.86 -11.05 5.76
CA TRP A 221 17.54 -10.18 4.78
C TRP A 221 17.65 -8.76 5.31
N ALA A 222 18.62 -8.00 4.82
CA ALA A 222 18.68 -6.56 5.02
C ALA A 222 18.04 -5.81 3.84
N ASN A 223 17.48 -4.62 4.06
CA ASN A 223 16.91 -3.80 2.98
C ASN A 223 17.97 -3.36 1.96
N THR A 224 19.23 -3.31 2.37
CA THR A 224 20.39 -2.99 1.51
C THR A 224 21.04 -4.22 0.87
N SER A 225 20.54 -5.44 1.13
CA SER A 225 21.16 -6.66 0.60
C SER A 225 21.03 -6.73 -0.94
N PRO A 226 22.14 -6.89 -1.67
CA PRO A 226 22.10 -7.11 -3.11
C PRO A 226 21.59 -8.50 -3.50
N VAL A 227 21.39 -9.39 -2.54
CA VAL A 227 20.99 -10.79 -2.70
C VAL A 227 19.81 -11.17 -1.80
N ALA A 228 18.93 -10.22 -1.53
CA ALA A 228 17.80 -10.37 -0.59
C ALA A 228 16.93 -11.61 -0.87
N PHE A 229 16.72 -12.00 -2.13
CA PHE A 229 15.99 -13.23 -2.47
C PHE A 229 16.67 -14.49 -1.95
N ARG A 230 17.99 -14.54 -2.05
CA ARG A 230 18.79 -15.65 -1.52
C ARG A 230 18.74 -15.68 0.00
N ASP A 231 18.89 -14.53 0.63
CA ASP A 231 18.86 -14.40 2.09
C ASP A 231 17.49 -14.82 2.64
N PHE A 232 16.40 -14.36 2.00
CA PHE A 232 15.04 -14.77 2.31
C PHE A 232 14.87 -16.29 2.20
N TRP A 233 15.30 -16.91 1.07
CA TRP A 233 15.21 -18.35 0.87
C TRP A 233 16.05 -19.15 1.88
N ASN A 234 17.25 -18.71 2.18
CA ASN A 234 18.10 -19.37 3.16
C ASN A 234 17.52 -19.31 4.57
N GLY A 235 16.78 -18.24 4.91
CA GLY A 235 16.07 -18.11 6.17
C GLY A 235 14.74 -18.86 6.26
N ARG A 236 14.34 -19.64 5.25
CA ARG A 236 13.00 -20.24 5.16
C ARG A 236 12.63 -21.15 6.33
N ALA A 237 13.59 -21.75 7.02
CA ALA A 237 13.32 -22.56 8.21
C ALA A 237 12.72 -21.73 9.36
N GLN A 238 12.90 -20.40 9.35
CA GLN A 238 12.34 -19.48 10.35
C GLN A 238 10.89 -19.11 10.00
N TRP A 239 10.63 -18.72 8.76
CA TRP A 239 9.35 -18.12 8.37
C TRP A 239 8.36 -19.11 7.74
N TYR A 240 8.82 -20.12 6.99
CA TYR A 240 7.91 -21.03 6.28
C TYR A 240 6.98 -21.82 7.22
N PRO A 241 7.42 -22.29 8.41
CA PRO A 241 6.51 -22.93 9.35
C PRO A 241 5.40 -22.03 9.90
N THR A 242 5.51 -20.70 9.76
CA THR A 242 4.46 -19.76 10.17
C THR A 242 3.33 -19.64 9.16
N TRP A 243 3.52 -20.13 7.93
CA TRP A 243 2.53 -20.15 6.87
C TRP A 243 1.67 -21.41 6.97
N GLN A 244 0.42 -21.24 7.38
CA GLN A 244 -0.45 -22.37 7.71
C GLN A 244 -1.75 -22.34 6.91
N GLY A 245 -1.73 -22.96 5.71
CA GLY A 245 -2.91 -23.13 4.87
C GLY A 245 -3.65 -21.82 4.60
N ASP A 246 -4.95 -21.85 4.80
CA ASP A 246 -5.83 -20.69 4.53
C ASP A 246 -5.58 -19.50 5.48
N ASP A 247 -4.96 -19.71 6.64
CA ASP A 247 -4.55 -18.63 7.53
C ASP A 247 -3.52 -17.69 6.88
N SER A 248 -2.75 -18.19 5.92
CA SER A 248 -1.76 -17.40 5.17
C SER A 248 -2.34 -16.74 3.92
N ALA A 249 -3.64 -16.82 3.70
CA ALA A 249 -4.34 -16.20 2.59
C ALA A 249 -5.07 -14.91 3.01
N LEU A 250 -5.04 -13.90 2.17
CA LEU A 250 -5.96 -12.78 2.27
C LEU A 250 -7.36 -13.28 1.89
N GLN A 251 -8.27 -13.34 2.86
CA GLN A 251 -9.63 -13.82 2.65
C GLN A 251 -10.56 -12.62 2.49
N ILE A 252 -11.29 -12.58 1.37
CA ILE A 252 -12.22 -11.48 1.06
C ILE A 252 -13.61 -12.06 0.94
N ASP A 253 -14.52 -11.60 1.80
CA ASP A 253 -15.93 -11.98 1.75
C ASP A 253 -16.66 -11.20 0.65
N TYR A 254 -16.52 -9.86 0.65
CA TYR A 254 -17.09 -9.01 -0.38
C TYR A 254 -16.34 -7.69 -0.55
N ILE A 255 -16.55 -7.09 -1.71
CA ILE A 255 -16.22 -5.70 -2.00
C ILE A 255 -17.51 -5.03 -2.50
N LYS A 256 -17.90 -3.95 -1.85
CA LYS A 256 -19.03 -3.12 -2.24
C LYS A 256 -18.57 -1.72 -2.60
N VAL A 257 -19.11 -1.19 -3.69
CA VAL A 257 -18.85 0.17 -4.14
C VAL A 257 -20.19 0.85 -4.37
N TRP A 258 -20.36 2.06 -3.82
CA TRP A 258 -21.54 2.89 -4.03
C TRP A 258 -21.13 4.21 -4.66
N SER A 259 -21.99 4.71 -5.55
CA SER A 259 -21.93 6.11 -5.96
C SER A 259 -22.39 7.02 -4.81
N ILE A 260 -21.86 8.23 -4.78
CA ILE A 260 -22.21 9.29 -3.84
C ILE A 260 -22.71 10.49 -4.62
#